data_1ffd6cb63bf1361b3f71b51786da3666
#
_entry.id   1ffd6cb63bf1361b3f71b51786da3666
#
_cell.length_a   1.000
_cell.length_b   1.000
_cell.length_c   1.000
_cell.angle_alpha   90.00
_cell.angle_beta   90.00
_cell.angle_gamma   90.00
#
_symmetry.space_group_name_H-M   'P 1'
#
loop_
_entity.id
_entity.type
_entity.pdbx_description
1 polymer ?
#
loop_
_entity_poly.entity_id
_entity_poly.type
_entity_poly.pdbx_seq_one_letter_code
_entity_poly.pdbx_strand_id
1 'polypeptide(L)'
;TNPLRRHTAENLGCCTVYDPLGDDLPEENSFDLVIDAVGSGRTRAASCAFVNSGGVISHVGLQDNEPGLDTRRMTLEEITFLGNYTYSAVDLRAAIHALYRGALGPLDWVETRPLSDGAAAFRDIHEGKAAAPKIVLRP
;
A
#
# COMPACT_ATOMS: atom_id res chain seq x y z
N THR A 1 8.11 -1.99 -6.44
CA THR A 1 9.52 -2.14 -6.83
C THR A 1 10.07 -3.55 -6.61
N ASN A 2 9.64 -4.30 -5.58
CA ASN A 2 10.13 -5.66 -5.35
C ASN A 2 9.44 -6.64 -6.32
N PRO A 3 10.18 -7.31 -7.24
CA PRO A 3 9.59 -8.18 -8.25
C PRO A 3 8.88 -9.41 -7.64
N LEU A 4 9.37 -9.95 -6.52
CA LEU A 4 8.74 -11.09 -5.85
C LEU A 4 7.34 -10.70 -5.34
N ARG A 5 7.21 -9.53 -4.73
CA ARG A 5 5.91 -9.03 -4.21
C ARG A 5 4.96 -8.62 -5.33
N ARG A 6 5.48 -8.08 -6.44
CA ARG A 6 4.65 -7.82 -7.63
C ARG A 6 4.06 -9.11 -8.16
N HIS A 7 4.90 -10.14 -8.33
CA HIS A 7 4.45 -11.45 -8.78
C HIS A 7 3.39 -12.06 -7.83
N THR A 8 3.55 -11.90 -6.52
CA THR A 8 2.52 -12.32 -5.55
C THR A 8 1.20 -11.58 -5.78
N ALA A 9 1.24 -10.26 -5.99
CA ALA A 9 0.04 -9.46 -6.25
C ALA A 9 -0.63 -9.82 -7.59
N GLU A 10 0.16 -10.08 -8.63
CA GLU A 10 -0.32 -10.56 -9.94
C GLU A 10 -1.06 -11.89 -9.82
N ASN A 11 -0.47 -12.83 -9.08
CA ASN A 11 -1.07 -14.16 -8.87
C ASN A 11 -2.39 -14.13 -8.08
N LEU A 12 -2.62 -13.11 -7.25
CA LEU A 12 -3.91 -12.92 -6.59
C LEU A 12 -5.02 -12.54 -7.57
N GLY A 13 -4.68 -11.94 -8.73
CA GLY A 13 -5.62 -11.65 -9.81
C GLY A 13 -6.73 -10.66 -9.47
N CYS A 14 -6.61 -9.92 -8.37
CA CYS A 14 -7.65 -9.00 -7.90
C CYS A 14 -7.44 -7.54 -8.38
N CYS A 15 -6.28 -7.23 -8.96
CA CYS A 15 -5.94 -5.89 -9.41
C CYS A 15 -4.87 -5.91 -10.51
N THR A 16 -4.75 -4.81 -11.23
CA THR A 16 -3.62 -4.58 -12.13
C THR A 16 -2.40 -4.18 -11.31
N VAL A 17 -1.25 -4.75 -11.64
CA VAL A 17 0.02 -4.48 -10.92
C VAL A 17 0.98 -3.75 -11.85
N TYR A 18 1.56 -2.65 -11.37
CA TYR A 18 2.51 -1.84 -12.11
C TYR A 18 3.88 -1.83 -11.44
N ASP A 19 4.94 -1.74 -12.24
CA ASP A 19 6.27 -1.40 -11.72
C ASP A 19 6.43 0.12 -11.71
N PRO A 20 6.55 0.76 -10.54
CA PRO A 20 6.73 2.22 -10.47
C PRO A 20 8.06 2.70 -11.04
N LEU A 21 8.94 1.81 -11.47
CA LEU A 21 10.21 2.09 -12.16
C LEU A 21 10.15 1.76 -13.67
N GLY A 22 9.05 1.17 -14.13
CA GLY A 22 8.83 0.82 -15.53
C GLY A 22 8.17 1.97 -16.30
N ASP A 23 8.01 1.73 -17.60
CA ASP A 23 7.38 2.70 -18.52
C ASP A 23 5.85 2.51 -18.60
N ASP A 24 5.34 1.33 -18.21
CA ASP A 24 3.90 1.03 -18.20
C ASP A 24 3.32 1.42 -16.83
N LEU A 25 2.90 2.67 -16.71
CA LEU A 25 2.26 3.23 -15.53
C LEU A 25 0.79 3.53 -15.82
N PRO A 26 -0.05 3.64 -14.79
CA PRO A 26 -1.42 4.14 -14.95
C PRO A 26 -1.42 5.52 -15.63
N GLU A 27 -2.49 5.82 -16.35
CA GLU A 27 -2.70 7.16 -16.87
C GLU A 27 -2.82 8.17 -15.72
N GLU A 28 -2.26 9.36 -15.93
CA GLU A 28 -2.45 10.48 -15.00
C GLU A 28 -3.94 10.85 -14.93
N ASN A 29 -4.38 11.36 -13.80
CA ASN A 29 -5.80 11.75 -13.57
C ASN A 29 -6.79 10.60 -13.85
N SER A 30 -6.51 9.39 -13.39
CA SER A 30 -7.33 8.20 -13.69
C SER A 30 -8.01 7.56 -12.46
N PHE A 31 -7.73 8.05 -11.24
CA PHE A 31 -8.28 7.46 -10.03
C PHE A 31 -9.03 8.48 -9.16
N ASP A 32 -10.24 8.13 -8.73
CA ASP A 32 -11.01 8.92 -7.77
C ASP A 32 -10.47 8.83 -6.34
N LEU A 33 -9.78 7.72 -6.03
CA LEU A 33 -9.12 7.50 -4.75
C LEU A 33 -7.72 6.90 -4.95
N VAL A 34 -6.72 7.54 -4.35
CA VAL A 34 -5.36 7.03 -4.27
C VAL A 34 -4.99 6.80 -2.81
N ILE A 35 -4.46 5.61 -2.48
CA ILE A 35 -3.98 5.28 -1.14
C ILE A 35 -2.45 5.21 -1.16
N ASP A 36 -1.79 6.19 -0.53
CA ASP A 36 -0.34 6.15 -0.33
C ASP A 36 0.00 5.43 0.98
N ALA A 37 0.30 4.15 0.88
CA ALA A 37 0.70 3.31 2.02
C ALA A 37 2.23 3.29 2.26
N VAL A 38 3.02 4.03 1.47
CA VAL A 38 4.48 4.13 1.61
C VAL A 38 4.88 5.43 2.29
N GLY A 39 4.37 6.57 1.81
CA GLY A 39 4.60 7.88 2.41
C GLY A 39 6.00 8.41 2.17
N SER A 40 6.51 8.29 0.95
CA SER A 40 7.74 8.94 0.51
C SER A 40 7.44 10.15 -0.36
N GLY A 41 8.39 11.08 -0.52
CA GLY A 41 8.26 12.20 -1.45
C GLY A 41 7.86 11.75 -2.85
N ARG A 42 8.43 10.64 -3.31
CA ARG A 42 8.12 10.05 -4.61
C ARG A 42 6.69 9.52 -4.70
N THR A 43 6.19 8.81 -3.68
CA THR A 43 4.82 8.28 -3.70
C THR A 43 3.80 9.38 -3.50
N ARG A 44 4.11 10.44 -2.75
CA ARG A 44 3.28 11.65 -2.68
C ARG A 44 3.14 12.34 -4.04
N ALA A 45 4.25 12.49 -4.79
CA ALA A 45 4.21 13.04 -6.14
C ALA A 45 3.38 12.18 -7.11
N ALA A 46 3.57 10.85 -7.06
CA ALA A 46 2.80 9.91 -7.86
C ALA A 46 1.30 9.96 -7.51
N SER A 47 0.96 10.05 -6.22
CA SER A 47 -0.43 10.21 -5.78
C SER A 47 -1.08 11.46 -6.36
N CYS A 48 -0.34 12.58 -6.37
CA CYS A 48 -0.82 13.80 -7.02
C CYS A 48 -0.98 13.63 -8.54
N ALA A 49 -0.11 12.89 -9.21
CA ALA A 49 -0.20 12.70 -10.65
C ALA A 49 -1.42 11.84 -11.06
N PHE A 50 -1.72 10.82 -10.29
CA PHE A 50 -2.73 9.83 -10.65
C PHE A 50 -4.15 10.13 -10.18
N VAL A 51 -4.33 10.96 -9.15
CA VAL A 51 -5.66 11.31 -8.65
C VAL A 51 -6.41 12.22 -9.61
N ASN A 52 -7.70 11.98 -9.81
CA ASN A 52 -8.60 12.84 -10.60
C ASN A 52 -8.84 14.19 -9.92
N SER A 53 -9.29 15.18 -10.71
CA SER A 53 -9.87 16.42 -10.18
C SER A 53 -11.07 16.09 -9.28
N GLY A 54 -11.13 16.70 -8.10
CA GLY A 54 -12.13 16.40 -7.06
C GLY A 54 -11.89 15.08 -6.32
N GLY A 55 -10.85 14.33 -6.66
CA GLY A 55 -10.53 13.05 -6.05
C GLY A 55 -9.89 13.14 -4.67
N VAL A 56 -9.59 11.99 -4.08
CA VAL A 56 -9.09 11.87 -2.69
C VAL A 56 -7.75 11.13 -2.67
N ILE A 57 -6.78 11.70 -1.94
CA ILE A 57 -5.54 11.03 -1.56
C ILE A 57 -5.63 10.66 -0.07
N SER A 58 -5.65 9.35 0.23
CA SER A 58 -5.56 8.82 1.58
C SER A 58 -4.10 8.46 1.90
N HIS A 59 -3.44 9.25 2.72
CA HIS A 59 -2.03 9.10 3.06
C HIS A 59 -1.87 8.39 4.40
N VAL A 60 -1.28 7.20 4.38
CA VAL A 60 -1.11 6.29 5.52
C VAL A 60 0.37 6.05 5.83
N GLY A 61 1.22 6.08 4.81
CA GLY A 61 2.63 5.77 4.91
C GLY A 61 3.45 6.87 5.59
N LEU A 62 4.58 6.49 6.21
CA LEU A 62 5.42 7.39 7.00
C LEU A 62 6.92 7.18 6.70
N GLN A 63 7.28 6.90 5.45
CA GLN A 63 8.67 6.56 5.12
C GLN A 63 9.63 7.73 5.28
N ASP A 64 9.27 8.93 4.81
CA ASP A 64 10.12 10.11 4.87
C ASP A 64 9.34 11.43 4.87
N ASN A 65 10.04 12.54 5.08
CA ASN A 65 9.49 13.91 5.04
C ASN A 65 9.90 14.68 3.77
N GLU A 66 10.41 14.00 2.75
CA GLU A 66 10.80 14.66 1.50
C GLU A 66 9.59 15.32 0.81
N PRO A 67 9.77 16.46 0.12
CA PRO A 67 8.67 17.07 -0.63
C PRO A 67 8.08 16.12 -1.68
N GLY A 68 6.86 16.37 -2.12
CA GLY A 68 6.22 15.55 -3.15
C GLY A 68 4.79 15.97 -3.47
N LEU A 69 4.13 16.74 -2.62
CA LEU A 69 2.78 17.22 -2.89
C LEU A 69 2.81 18.42 -3.85
N ASP A 70 2.02 18.35 -4.92
CA ASP A 70 1.68 19.50 -5.76
C ASP A 70 0.48 20.24 -5.17
N THR A 71 0.75 21.11 -4.20
CA THR A 71 -0.29 21.87 -3.51
C THR A 71 -1.00 22.86 -4.43
N ARG A 72 -0.33 23.34 -5.50
CA ARG A 72 -0.96 24.22 -6.49
C ARG A 72 -2.03 23.45 -7.26
N ARG A 73 -1.70 22.27 -7.78
CA ARG A 73 -2.66 21.39 -8.47
C ARG A 73 -3.80 20.99 -7.55
N MET A 74 -3.48 20.57 -6.32
CA MET A 74 -4.50 20.20 -5.33
C MET A 74 -5.53 21.31 -5.10
N THR A 75 -5.09 22.57 -5.06
CA THR A 75 -5.99 23.72 -4.91
C THR A 75 -6.83 23.98 -6.16
N LEU A 76 -6.22 23.92 -7.35
CA LEU A 76 -6.92 24.21 -8.61
C LEU A 76 -7.94 23.13 -8.99
N GLU A 77 -7.70 21.90 -8.59
CA GLU A 77 -8.48 20.73 -8.95
C GLU A 77 -9.33 20.19 -7.79
N GLU A 78 -9.41 20.91 -6.68
CA GLU A 78 -10.21 20.56 -5.49
C GLU A 78 -9.91 19.16 -4.93
N ILE A 79 -8.63 18.72 -5.00
CA ILE A 79 -8.18 17.43 -4.50
C ILE A 79 -8.16 17.42 -2.97
N THR A 80 -8.79 16.42 -2.37
CA THR A 80 -8.76 16.22 -0.93
C THR A 80 -7.57 15.35 -0.51
N PHE A 81 -6.73 15.84 0.41
CA PHE A 81 -5.65 15.07 1.03
C PHE A 81 -5.98 14.76 2.49
N LEU A 82 -6.04 13.46 2.83
CA LEU A 82 -6.34 12.98 4.17
C LEU A 82 -5.13 12.23 4.74
N GLY A 83 -4.55 12.77 5.82
CA GLY A 83 -3.60 12.02 6.64
C GLY A 83 -4.34 11.07 7.58
N ASN A 84 -4.02 9.78 7.51
CA ASN A 84 -4.62 8.75 8.34
C ASN A 84 -3.55 8.10 9.22
N TYR A 85 -3.73 8.17 10.53
CA TYR A 85 -2.81 7.56 11.49
C TYR A 85 -3.52 6.51 12.32
N THR A 86 -3.01 5.29 12.25
CA THR A 86 -3.52 4.12 12.99
C THR A 86 -5.01 3.84 12.75
N TYR A 87 -5.73 3.44 13.78
CA TYR A 87 -7.14 3.06 13.72
C TYR A 87 -7.80 3.24 15.09
N SER A 88 -9.10 3.42 15.11
CA SER A 88 -9.90 3.37 16.33
C SER A 88 -10.26 1.93 16.71
N ALA A 89 -10.74 1.72 17.93
CA ALA A 89 -11.25 0.41 18.35
C ALA A 89 -12.45 -0.07 17.50
N VAL A 90 -13.19 0.87 16.93
CA VAL A 90 -14.30 0.56 16.00
C VAL A 90 -13.76 0.03 14.68
N ASP A 91 -12.75 0.69 14.12
CA ASP A 91 -12.13 0.27 12.87
C ASP A 91 -11.47 -1.11 13.00
N LEU A 92 -10.79 -1.37 14.13
CA LEU A 92 -10.21 -2.67 14.41
C LEU A 92 -11.26 -3.79 14.42
N ARG A 93 -12.39 -3.56 15.11
CA ARG A 93 -13.50 -4.53 15.13
C ARG A 93 -14.08 -4.74 13.74
N ALA A 94 -14.26 -3.69 12.96
CA ALA A 94 -14.75 -3.77 11.59
C ALA A 94 -13.80 -4.58 10.70
N ALA A 95 -12.48 -4.37 10.82
CA ALA A 95 -11.46 -5.13 10.11
C ALA A 95 -11.47 -6.62 10.49
N ILE A 96 -11.55 -6.95 11.79
CA ILE A 96 -11.67 -8.34 12.27
C ILE A 96 -12.95 -8.99 11.72
N HIS A 97 -14.07 -8.29 11.73
CA HIS A 97 -15.33 -8.78 11.16
C HIS A 97 -15.23 -9.02 9.65
N ALA A 98 -14.58 -8.12 8.91
CA ALA A 98 -14.35 -8.27 7.48
C ALA A 98 -13.49 -9.51 7.17
N LEU A 99 -12.41 -9.71 7.92
CA LEU A 99 -11.55 -10.90 7.84
C LEU A 99 -12.34 -12.18 8.12
N TYR A 100 -13.11 -12.21 9.21
CA TYR A 100 -13.90 -13.38 9.62
C TYR A 100 -14.93 -13.79 8.57
N ARG A 101 -15.56 -12.84 7.89
CA ARG A 101 -16.55 -13.10 6.83
C ARG A 101 -15.94 -13.34 5.45
N GLY A 102 -14.61 -13.35 5.32
CA GLY A 102 -13.94 -13.50 4.03
C GLY A 102 -14.13 -12.31 3.08
N ALA A 103 -14.57 -11.14 3.58
CA ALA A 103 -14.85 -9.97 2.75
C ALA A 103 -13.58 -9.33 2.14
N LEU A 104 -12.41 -9.69 2.67
CA LEU A 104 -11.10 -9.23 2.16
C LEU A 104 -10.46 -10.22 1.18
N GLY A 105 -11.21 -11.22 0.74
CA GLY A 105 -10.71 -12.26 -0.17
C GLY A 105 -9.81 -13.29 0.50
N PRO A 106 -9.14 -14.15 -0.27
CA PRO A 106 -8.23 -15.14 0.25
C PRO A 106 -6.99 -14.47 0.85
N LEU A 107 -6.46 -15.05 1.93
CA LEU A 107 -5.25 -14.57 2.62
C LEU A 107 -4.03 -15.42 2.29
N ASP A 108 -4.00 -16.06 1.13
CA ASP A 108 -2.95 -16.98 0.68
C ASP A 108 -1.58 -16.28 0.46
N TRP A 109 -1.59 -14.96 0.52
CA TRP A 109 -0.39 -14.12 0.47
C TRP A 109 0.37 -14.02 1.81
N VAL A 110 -0.13 -14.65 2.88
CA VAL A 110 0.50 -14.68 4.20
C VAL A 110 1.41 -15.90 4.31
N GLU A 111 2.68 -15.67 4.67
CA GLU A 111 3.63 -16.73 5.01
C GLU A 111 3.61 -16.99 6.53
N THR A 112 3.71 -18.25 6.93
CA THR A 112 3.79 -18.62 8.36
C THR A 112 5.12 -19.31 8.64
N ARG A 113 5.80 -18.86 9.70
CA ARG A 113 7.07 -19.45 10.17
C ARG A 113 7.03 -19.75 11.67
N PRO A 114 7.84 -20.71 12.18
CA PRO A 114 8.04 -20.88 13.61
C PRO A 114 8.58 -19.60 14.28
N LEU A 115 8.26 -19.39 15.54
CA LEU A 115 8.76 -18.21 16.30
C LEU A 115 10.30 -18.19 16.38
N SER A 116 10.94 -19.37 16.42
CA SER A 116 12.41 -19.53 16.37
C SER A 116 13.05 -18.86 15.15
N ASP A 117 12.31 -18.74 14.05
CA ASP A 117 12.79 -18.18 12.78
C ASP A 117 12.61 -16.66 12.69
N GLY A 118 12.16 -16.02 13.77
CA GLY A 118 11.84 -14.59 13.78
C GLY A 118 12.99 -13.71 13.28
N ALA A 119 14.22 -13.96 13.75
CA ALA A 119 15.39 -13.19 13.31
C ALA A 119 15.68 -13.37 11.81
N ALA A 120 15.46 -14.57 11.26
CA ALA A 120 15.59 -14.83 9.83
C ALA A 120 14.47 -14.12 9.03
N ALA A 121 13.25 -14.17 9.52
CA ALA A 121 12.11 -13.49 8.90
C ALA A 121 12.34 -11.98 8.76
N PHE A 122 12.86 -11.32 9.81
CA PHE A 122 13.19 -9.89 9.74
C PHE A 122 14.30 -9.59 8.72
N ARG A 123 15.34 -10.42 8.64
CA ARG A 123 16.39 -10.26 7.63
C ARG A 123 15.85 -10.42 6.22
N ASP A 124 15.05 -11.46 5.96
CA ASP A 124 14.49 -11.72 4.65
C ASP A 124 13.59 -10.56 4.17
N ILE A 125 12.80 -9.97 5.08
CA ILE A 125 11.99 -8.78 4.77
C ILE A 125 12.88 -7.59 4.45
N HIS A 126 13.90 -7.33 5.27
CA HIS A 126 14.82 -6.21 5.10
C HIS A 126 15.61 -6.31 3.79
N GLU A 127 16.06 -7.50 3.45
CA GLU A 127 16.82 -7.79 2.23
C GLU A 127 15.94 -7.97 0.98
N GLY A 128 14.61 -7.85 1.11
CA GLY A 128 13.67 -7.99 0.01
C GLY A 128 13.54 -9.42 -0.53
N LYS A 129 13.97 -10.42 0.23
CA LYS A 129 13.91 -11.85 -0.14
C LYS A 129 12.55 -12.50 0.11
N ALA A 130 11.69 -11.89 0.92
CA ALA A 130 10.35 -12.39 1.19
C ALA A 130 9.38 -11.99 0.06
N ALA A 131 8.80 -12.98 -0.60
CA ALA A 131 7.74 -12.79 -1.58
C ALA A 131 6.42 -12.40 -0.90
N ALA A 132 6.13 -13.01 0.26
CA ALA A 132 4.97 -12.69 1.06
C ALA A 132 5.08 -11.27 1.66
N PRO A 133 4.04 -10.44 1.53
CA PRO A 133 4.03 -9.10 2.14
C PRO A 133 3.88 -9.14 3.66
N LYS A 134 3.46 -10.26 4.22
CA LYS A 134 3.28 -10.48 5.67
C LYS A 134 3.81 -11.85 6.06
N ILE A 135 4.66 -11.89 7.10
CA ILE A 135 5.09 -13.13 7.75
C ILE A 135 4.47 -13.18 9.15
N VAL A 136 3.76 -14.26 9.45
CA VAL A 136 3.18 -14.53 10.76
C VAL A 136 4.06 -15.56 11.49
N LEU A 137 4.54 -15.20 12.69
CA LEU A 137 5.32 -16.10 13.53
C LEU A 137 4.38 -16.87 14.47
N ARG A 138 4.56 -18.18 14.52
CA ARG A 138 3.80 -19.05 15.44
C ARG A 138 4.71 -19.59 16.53
N PRO A 139 4.27 -19.60 17.80
CA PRO A 139 4.96 -20.25 18.91
C PRO A 139 5.13 -21.75 18.69
#